data_267832bc50be9760fdee6d82c0f8dcd7
#
_entry.id   267832bc50be9760fdee6d82c0f8dcd7
#
_cell.length_a   1.000
_cell.length_b   1.000
_cell.length_c   1.000
_cell.angle_alpha   90.00
_cell.angle_beta   90.00
_cell.angle_gamma   90.00
#
_symmetry.space_group_name_H-M   'P 1'
#
loop_
_entity.id
_entity.type
_entity.pdbx_description
1 polymer ?
#
loop_
_entity_poly.entity_id
_entity_poly.type
_entity_poly.pdbx_seq_one_letter_code
_entity_poly.pdbx_strand_id
1 'polypeptide(L)'
;MPNDLKIVASDERKAAYILPKKILLKTDGTEKAERLLTDVVTQSSIGIGELTVLSTEDGKKALLLLDFGCEMFGGIRLITRECSKRDGVPLHVRFGESASEAMAPLGYKGACNDHAVRDTDILLPWNSDTVFGQTGFRFVCLELTDPASFIQLRAVQAVALYRDIPYLGQFSGGDALLDRIYAVSAYTVHLNMQSLLWDGIKRDRLVWIGDMHPELLTIRSVFGHQAVADDSLRHISRTSPMPGWPCRMTPYGLWFLLCLWDQYRYTGDEALVSELADYWQPLLQEVLALVHDEKPLLREDEWQAGFFLDWPSKGSP
;
A
#
# COMPACT_ATOMS: atom_id res chain seq x y z
N MET A 1 21.41 10.71 18.31
CA MET A 1 20.30 11.69 18.20
C MET A 1 20.33 12.60 19.42
N PRO A 2 19.88 13.86 19.34
CA PRO A 2 19.71 14.69 20.53
C PRO A 2 18.79 13.98 21.52
N ASN A 3 19.15 14.01 22.82
CA ASN A 3 18.44 13.26 23.87
C ASN A 3 17.06 13.82 24.23
N ASP A 4 16.67 14.97 23.68
CA ASP A 4 15.43 15.70 23.92
C ASP A 4 14.35 15.44 22.83
N LEU A 5 14.67 14.68 21.78
CA LEU A 5 13.71 14.31 20.76
C LEU A 5 12.78 13.20 21.27
N LYS A 6 11.49 13.48 21.30
CA LYS A 6 10.46 12.48 21.62
C LYS A 6 10.16 11.67 20.34
N ILE A 7 10.69 10.46 20.28
CA ILE A 7 10.36 9.49 19.23
C ILE A 7 8.98 8.93 19.55
N VAL A 8 8.02 9.13 18.67
CA VAL A 8 6.63 8.64 18.82
C VAL A 8 6.51 7.19 18.38
N ALA A 9 7.20 6.82 17.29
CA ALA A 9 7.26 5.46 16.76
C ALA A 9 8.54 5.29 15.92
N SER A 10 9.02 4.06 15.81
CA SER A 10 10.03 3.65 14.84
C SER A 10 9.37 2.96 13.67
N ASP A 11 9.88 3.16 12.46
CA ASP A 11 9.43 2.45 11.28
C ASP A 11 10.39 1.29 10.99
N GLU A 12 9.88 0.07 11.02
CA GLU A 12 10.66 -1.15 10.75
C GLU A 12 10.73 -1.49 9.26
N ARG A 13 10.01 -0.74 8.43
CA ARG A 13 10.05 -0.93 6.98
C ARG A 13 11.35 -0.39 6.41
N LYS A 14 11.79 -1.02 5.34
CA LYS A 14 12.90 -0.54 4.52
C LYS A 14 12.36 0.23 3.31
N ALA A 15 13.17 1.17 2.82
CA ALA A 15 12.95 1.85 1.56
C ALA A 15 13.92 1.28 0.50
N ALA A 16 13.39 0.81 -0.61
CA ALA A 16 14.17 0.41 -1.77
C ALA A 16 13.92 1.36 -2.95
N TYR A 17 14.99 1.73 -3.66
CA TYR A 17 14.90 2.53 -4.88
C TYR A 17 14.93 1.61 -6.09
N ILE A 18 13.87 1.66 -6.89
CA ILE A 18 13.63 0.72 -8.00
C ILE A 18 13.56 1.51 -9.30
N LEU A 19 14.33 1.09 -10.31
CA LEU A 19 14.26 1.67 -11.64
C LEU A 19 13.00 1.21 -12.38
N PRO A 20 12.44 2.05 -13.27
CA PRO A 20 11.41 1.60 -14.20
C PRO A 20 11.94 0.42 -15.04
N LYS A 21 11.11 -0.57 -15.24
CA LYS A 21 11.44 -1.75 -16.05
C LYS A 21 11.19 -1.51 -17.54
N LYS A 22 10.17 -0.68 -17.84
CA LYS A 22 9.77 -0.40 -19.23
C LYS A 22 9.19 1.01 -19.35
N ILE A 23 9.34 1.57 -20.52
CA ILE A 23 8.58 2.72 -21.02
C ILE A 23 7.43 2.15 -21.86
N LEU A 24 6.20 2.42 -21.46
CA LEU A 24 5.01 1.97 -22.19
C LEU A 24 4.53 3.01 -23.19
N LEU A 25 4.70 4.30 -22.87
CA LEU A 25 4.33 5.39 -23.75
C LEU A 25 5.27 6.57 -23.50
N LYS A 26 5.66 7.23 -24.59
CA LYS A 26 6.29 8.55 -24.58
C LYS A 26 5.79 9.35 -25.78
N THR A 27 5.73 10.64 -25.63
CA THR A 27 5.31 11.57 -26.68
C THR A 27 6.50 12.37 -27.24
N ASP A 28 6.27 13.17 -28.26
CA ASP A 28 7.28 13.92 -29.00
C ASP A 28 8.06 14.94 -28.16
N GLY A 29 7.49 15.42 -27.05
CA GLY A 29 8.17 16.26 -26.07
C GLY A 29 8.99 15.48 -25.04
N THR A 30 9.14 14.16 -25.19
CA THR A 30 9.93 13.32 -24.28
C THR A 30 11.15 12.74 -24.99
N GLU A 31 12.32 13.22 -24.61
CA GLU A 31 13.59 12.80 -25.21
C GLU A 31 14.42 11.95 -24.26
N LYS A 32 15.17 10.97 -24.79
CA LYS A 32 16.15 10.12 -24.07
C LYS A 32 15.58 9.43 -22.83
N ALA A 33 14.29 9.07 -22.85
CA ALA A 33 13.61 8.43 -21.74
C ALA A 33 14.22 7.06 -21.37
N GLU A 34 14.82 6.36 -22.32
CA GLU A 34 15.47 5.04 -22.17
C GLU A 34 16.57 5.05 -21.11
N ARG A 35 17.17 6.21 -20.84
CA ARG A 35 18.18 6.37 -19.77
C ARG A 35 17.62 6.09 -18.40
N LEU A 36 16.35 6.38 -18.17
CA LEU A 36 15.69 6.13 -16.88
C LEU A 36 15.62 4.63 -16.52
N LEU A 37 15.79 3.75 -17.51
CA LEU A 37 15.77 2.30 -17.29
C LEU A 37 17.11 1.74 -16.78
N THR A 38 18.20 2.48 -16.90
CA THR A 38 19.56 1.98 -16.62
C THR A 38 20.41 2.90 -15.75
N ASP A 39 20.04 4.17 -15.61
CA ASP A 39 20.82 5.13 -14.85
C ASP A 39 20.56 4.98 -13.34
N VAL A 40 21.55 4.52 -12.60
CA VAL A 40 21.50 4.24 -11.15
C VAL A 40 21.92 5.44 -10.28
N VAL A 41 21.96 6.63 -10.84
CA VAL A 41 22.34 7.84 -10.09
C VAL A 41 21.36 8.11 -8.95
N THR A 42 21.90 8.37 -7.77
CA THR A 42 21.14 8.51 -6.53
C THR A 42 21.11 9.95 -5.99
N GLN A 43 21.71 10.91 -6.67
CA GLN A 43 21.65 12.30 -6.24
C GLN A 43 21.73 13.28 -7.42
N SER A 44 21.19 14.47 -7.22
CA SER A 44 21.38 15.59 -8.13
C SER A 44 22.86 15.98 -8.23
N SER A 45 23.30 16.35 -9.42
CA SER A 45 24.69 16.75 -9.65
C SER A 45 24.79 17.77 -10.76
N ILE A 46 25.84 18.59 -10.71
CA ILE A 46 26.15 19.60 -11.73
C ILE A 46 26.94 18.97 -12.91
N GLY A 47 27.18 17.66 -12.87
CA GLY A 47 27.96 16.94 -13.88
C GLY A 47 27.36 16.99 -15.29
N ILE A 48 28.22 16.82 -16.29
CA ILE A 48 27.85 16.71 -17.69
C ILE A 48 27.32 15.27 -17.95
N GLY A 49 26.28 15.16 -18.70
CA GLY A 49 25.73 13.89 -19.13
C GLY A 49 24.41 14.07 -19.86
N GLU A 50 24.06 13.08 -20.64
CA GLU A 50 22.74 13.11 -21.28
C GLU A 50 21.65 12.84 -20.23
N LEU A 51 20.58 13.58 -20.31
CA LEU A 51 19.43 13.53 -19.39
C LEU A 51 18.15 13.25 -20.17
N THR A 52 17.18 12.71 -19.49
CA THR A 52 15.82 12.65 -20.01
C THR A 52 15.22 14.05 -19.97
N VAL A 53 14.65 14.49 -21.07
CA VAL A 53 14.01 15.81 -21.17
C VAL A 53 12.52 15.63 -21.40
N LEU A 54 11.73 16.30 -20.58
CA LEU A 54 10.33 16.58 -20.83
C LEU A 54 10.22 18.04 -21.26
N SER A 55 9.67 18.34 -22.45
CA SER A 55 9.53 19.69 -22.97
C SER A 55 8.20 19.92 -23.68
N THR A 56 7.56 21.03 -23.38
CA THR A 56 6.37 21.54 -24.06
C THR A 56 6.69 22.73 -24.99
N GLU A 57 7.99 23.02 -25.18
CA GLU A 57 8.44 24.04 -26.15
C GLU A 57 8.00 23.64 -27.55
N ASP A 58 7.78 24.63 -28.40
CA ASP A 58 7.30 24.46 -29.79
C ASP A 58 5.95 23.73 -29.90
N GLY A 59 5.14 23.74 -28.82
CA GLY A 59 3.81 23.11 -28.78
C GLY A 59 3.84 21.58 -28.68
N LYS A 60 4.99 20.99 -28.36
CA LYS A 60 5.13 19.55 -28.12
C LYS A 60 4.31 19.08 -26.92
N LYS A 61 3.97 17.80 -26.90
CA LYS A 61 3.40 17.12 -25.74
C LYS A 61 4.50 16.33 -25.02
N ALA A 62 4.62 16.52 -23.71
CA ALA A 62 5.60 15.83 -22.89
C ALA A 62 4.91 14.91 -21.88
N LEU A 63 4.76 13.65 -22.26
CA LEU A 63 4.16 12.59 -21.44
C LEU A 63 5.03 11.34 -21.46
N LEU A 64 5.15 10.70 -20.31
CA LEU A 64 5.93 9.48 -20.08
C LEU A 64 5.16 8.52 -19.16
N LEU A 65 4.84 7.33 -19.66
CA LEU A 65 4.23 6.25 -18.87
C LEU A 65 5.27 5.16 -18.60
N LEU A 66 5.55 4.95 -17.32
CA LEU A 66 6.54 4.00 -16.82
C LEU A 66 5.86 2.77 -16.18
N ASP A 67 6.42 1.57 -16.42
CA ASP A 67 6.09 0.32 -15.75
C ASP A 67 7.27 -0.11 -14.86
N PHE A 68 7.05 -0.25 -13.57
CA PHE A 68 8.04 -0.72 -12.59
C PHE A 68 8.09 -2.24 -12.46
N GLY A 69 7.21 -2.97 -13.16
CA GLY A 69 7.27 -4.43 -13.30
C GLY A 69 6.45 -5.22 -12.31
N CYS A 70 6.25 -4.73 -11.10
CA CYS A 70 5.38 -5.32 -10.08
C CYS A 70 4.68 -4.23 -9.28
N GLU A 71 3.60 -4.62 -8.62
CA GLU A 71 2.90 -3.79 -7.63
C GLU A 71 3.81 -3.52 -6.44
N MET A 72 3.71 -2.32 -5.85
CA MET A 72 4.44 -1.94 -4.65
C MET A 72 3.70 -0.85 -3.88
N PHE A 73 3.97 -0.73 -2.59
CA PHE A 73 3.55 0.41 -1.78
C PHE A 73 4.68 1.43 -1.66
N GLY A 74 4.37 2.70 -1.89
CA GLY A 74 5.30 3.80 -1.72
C GLY A 74 5.04 4.96 -2.67
N GLY A 75 6.10 5.55 -3.20
CA GLY A 75 6.02 6.72 -4.08
C GLY A 75 7.10 6.72 -5.16
N ILE A 76 7.33 7.89 -5.71
CA ILE A 76 8.43 8.11 -6.67
C ILE A 76 9.42 9.13 -6.13
N ARG A 77 10.65 8.98 -6.57
CA ARG A 77 11.76 9.92 -6.41
C ARG A 77 12.15 10.46 -7.77
N LEU A 78 12.13 11.76 -7.90
CA LEU A 78 12.45 12.50 -9.12
C LEU A 78 13.72 13.32 -8.84
N ILE A 79 14.79 13.03 -9.54
CA ILE A 79 16.04 13.78 -9.45
C ILE A 79 16.10 14.72 -10.65
N THR A 80 15.89 16.01 -10.38
CA THR A 80 15.87 17.07 -11.39
C THR A 80 17.23 17.72 -11.48
N ARG A 81 17.71 17.91 -12.71
CA ARG A 81 18.96 18.66 -12.97
C ARG A 81 18.65 20.12 -13.24
N GLU A 82 17.76 20.38 -14.19
CA GLU A 82 17.43 21.72 -14.67
C GLU A 82 15.96 21.77 -15.08
N CYS A 83 15.37 22.93 -14.97
CA CYS A 83 14.05 23.22 -15.48
C CYS A 83 13.95 24.69 -15.92
N SER A 84 12.95 24.99 -16.75
CA SER A 84 12.76 26.32 -17.34
C SER A 84 12.54 27.44 -16.33
N LYS A 85 12.04 27.11 -15.14
CA LYS A 85 11.78 28.07 -14.04
C LYS A 85 12.55 27.65 -12.80
N ARG A 86 13.41 28.53 -12.29
CA ARG A 86 14.30 28.21 -11.16
C ARG A 86 13.55 27.79 -9.89
N ASP A 87 12.40 28.42 -9.63
CA ASP A 87 11.57 28.14 -8.46
C ASP A 87 10.72 26.87 -8.62
N GLY A 88 10.76 26.26 -9.80
CA GLY A 88 10.12 25.00 -10.13
C GLY A 88 9.12 25.06 -11.28
N VAL A 89 8.92 23.90 -11.88
CA VAL A 89 7.94 23.68 -12.93
C VAL A 89 6.94 22.62 -12.44
N PRO A 90 5.63 22.84 -12.58
CA PRO A 90 4.64 21.83 -12.20
C PRO A 90 4.73 20.62 -13.14
N LEU A 91 4.83 19.45 -12.54
CA LEU A 91 4.76 18.17 -13.23
C LEU A 91 3.52 17.42 -12.73
N HIS A 92 2.66 17.02 -13.65
CA HIS A 92 1.49 16.22 -13.35
C HIS A 92 1.89 14.77 -13.18
N VAL A 93 1.55 14.15 -12.03
CA VAL A 93 1.90 12.79 -11.66
C VAL A 93 0.66 11.98 -11.40
N ARG A 94 0.55 10.83 -12.07
CA ARG A 94 -0.51 9.85 -11.82
C ARG A 94 0.07 8.48 -11.54
N PHE A 95 -0.38 7.87 -10.45
CA PHE A 95 -0.08 6.49 -10.08
C PHE A 95 -1.22 5.56 -10.50
N GLY A 96 -0.92 4.30 -10.79
CA GLY A 96 -1.92 3.29 -11.05
C GLY A 96 -1.41 1.86 -10.84
N GLU A 97 -2.30 0.97 -10.45
CA GLU A 97 -2.07 -0.49 -10.40
C GLU A 97 -2.14 -1.08 -11.81
N SER A 98 -2.79 -0.38 -12.72
CA SER A 98 -2.79 -0.68 -14.15
C SER A 98 -2.36 0.52 -14.99
N ALA A 99 -1.87 0.28 -16.21
CA ALA A 99 -1.52 1.33 -17.16
C ALA A 99 -2.74 2.21 -17.49
N SER A 100 -3.93 1.61 -17.60
CA SER A 100 -5.18 2.35 -17.86
C SER A 100 -5.54 3.29 -16.72
N GLU A 101 -5.30 2.89 -15.48
CA GLU A 101 -5.53 3.74 -14.31
C GLU A 101 -4.53 4.90 -14.25
N ALA A 102 -3.24 4.62 -14.45
CA ALA A 102 -2.21 5.67 -14.48
C ALA A 102 -2.45 6.71 -15.59
N MET A 103 -3.21 6.35 -16.62
CA MET A 103 -3.61 7.26 -17.71
C MET A 103 -4.98 7.93 -17.50
N ALA A 104 -5.75 7.48 -16.50
CA ALA A 104 -7.10 7.99 -16.24
C ALA A 104 -7.07 9.23 -15.34
N PRO A 105 -7.63 10.36 -15.79
CA PRO A 105 -7.80 11.54 -14.93
C PRO A 105 -8.84 11.27 -13.83
N LEU A 106 -8.82 12.11 -12.79
CA LEU A 106 -9.84 12.07 -11.74
C LEU A 106 -11.27 12.12 -12.31
N GLY A 107 -12.16 11.32 -11.76
CA GLY A 107 -13.55 11.18 -12.20
C GLY A 107 -13.76 10.18 -13.35
N TYR A 108 -12.75 9.80 -14.11
CA TYR A 108 -12.92 8.83 -15.18
C TYR A 108 -13.05 7.40 -14.62
N LYS A 109 -14.17 6.74 -14.91
CA LYS A 109 -14.49 5.38 -14.42
C LYS A 109 -14.29 5.19 -12.91
N GLY A 110 -14.61 6.22 -12.12
CA GLY A 110 -14.48 6.19 -10.67
C GLY A 110 -13.05 6.43 -10.14
N ALA A 111 -12.11 6.83 -10.98
CA ALA A 111 -10.77 7.21 -10.54
C ALA A 111 -10.84 8.40 -9.56
N CYS A 112 -10.27 8.26 -8.38
CA CYS A 112 -10.31 9.27 -7.31
C CYS A 112 -9.00 9.34 -6.55
N ASN A 113 -8.85 10.38 -5.73
CA ASN A 113 -7.77 10.53 -4.75
C ASN A 113 -8.20 10.05 -3.35
N ASP A 114 -9.26 9.26 -3.27
CA ASP A 114 -9.72 8.69 -2.02
C ASP A 114 -8.66 7.80 -1.40
N HIS A 115 -8.46 7.92 -0.09
CA HIS A 115 -7.48 7.20 0.72
C HIS A 115 -5.99 7.48 0.37
N ALA A 116 -5.66 7.87 -0.86
CA ALA A 116 -4.31 8.25 -1.26
C ALA A 116 -4.32 9.19 -2.46
N VAL A 117 -3.45 10.18 -2.46
CA VAL A 117 -3.27 11.09 -3.61
C VAL A 117 -2.53 10.33 -4.70
N ARG A 118 -3.25 9.93 -5.76
CA ARG A 118 -2.71 9.24 -6.93
C ARG A 118 -2.58 10.13 -8.18
N ASP A 119 -3.23 11.27 -8.19
CA ASP A 119 -3.33 12.17 -9.34
C ASP A 119 -3.24 13.62 -8.85
N THR A 120 -2.13 14.31 -9.15
CA THR A 120 -1.87 15.68 -8.71
C THR A 120 -0.70 16.32 -9.46
N ASP A 121 -0.60 17.63 -9.35
CA ASP A 121 0.58 18.37 -9.74
C ASP A 121 1.57 18.46 -8.59
N ILE A 122 2.85 18.24 -8.88
CA ILE A 122 3.95 18.49 -7.96
C ILE A 122 4.90 19.54 -8.57
N LEU A 123 5.48 20.37 -7.73
CA LEU A 123 6.46 21.36 -8.17
C LEU A 123 7.87 20.75 -8.12
N LEU A 124 8.57 20.73 -9.27
CA LEU A 124 9.95 20.27 -9.36
C LEU A 124 10.90 21.48 -9.50
N PRO A 125 11.64 21.81 -8.43
CA PRO A 125 12.62 22.88 -8.47
C PRO A 125 13.89 22.51 -9.27
N TRP A 126 14.62 23.52 -9.66
CA TRP A 126 15.94 23.34 -10.27
C TRP A 126 16.90 22.58 -9.32
N ASN A 127 17.66 21.62 -9.86
CA ASN A 127 18.68 20.81 -9.15
C ASN A 127 18.16 20.19 -7.85
N SER A 128 17.02 19.52 -7.90
CA SER A 128 16.32 18.97 -6.73
C SER A 128 16.29 17.46 -6.71
N ASP A 129 16.05 16.95 -5.51
CA ASP A 129 15.75 15.57 -5.21
C ASP A 129 14.39 15.55 -4.48
N THR A 130 13.34 15.16 -5.18
CA THR A 130 11.96 15.24 -4.72
C THR A 130 11.36 13.85 -4.59
N VAL A 131 10.88 13.52 -3.40
CA VAL A 131 10.12 12.28 -3.16
C VAL A 131 8.64 12.64 -2.98
N PHE A 132 7.78 11.93 -3.70
CA PHE A 132 6.34 12.17 -3.68
C PHE A 132 5.55 10.86 -3.74
N GLY A 133 4.40 10.85 -3.05
CA GLY A 133 3.42 9.76 -3.05
C GLY A 133 3.61 8.76 -1.93
N GLN A 134 2.51 8.17 -1.52
CA GLN A 134 2.42 6.98 -0.67
C GLN A 134 1.12 6.25 -1.03
N THR A 135 1.20 5.36 -2.02
CA THR A 135 0.04 4.59 -2.53
C THR A 135 0.51 3.24 -3.08
N GLY A 136 -0.43 2.34 -3.31
CA GLY A 136 -0.19 1.13 -4.10
C GLY A 136 -0.11 1.49 -5.58
N PHE A 137 0.93 1.05 -6.27
CA PHE A 137 1.10 1.29 -7.70
C PHE A 137 2.11 0.33 -8.34
N ARG A 138 1.97 0.18 -9.64
CA ARG A 138 2.98 -0.41 -10.54
C ARG A 138 3.36 0.56 -11.65
N PHE A 139 2.44 1.42 -12.04
CA PHE A 139 2.62 2.33 -13.17
C PHE A 139 2.60 3.78 -12.71
N VAL A 140 3.43 4.61 -13.36
CA VAL A 140 3.47 6.05 -13.12
C VAL A 140 3.42 6.77 -14.45
N CYS A 141 2.49 7.71 -14.59
CA CYS A 141 2.42 8.65 -15.68
C CYS A 141 2.94 10.01 -15.22
N LEU A 142 3.91 10.53 -15.95
CA LEU A 142 4.47 11.88 -15.78
C LEU A 142 4.05 12.71 -16.98
N GLU A 143 3.45 13.85 -16.76
CA GLU A 143 2.99 14.75 -17.82
C GLU A 143 3.36 16.18 -17.50
N LEU A 144 4.14 16.82 -18.36
CA LEU A 144 4.45 18.23 -18.27
C LEU A 144 3.37 19.02 -19.02
N THR A 145 2.58 19.78 -18.27
CA THR A 145 1.44 20.54 -18.80
C THR A 145 1.72 22.04 -18.91
N ASP A 146 2.74 22.53 -18.22
CA ASP A 146 3.12 23.95 -18.22
C ASP A 146 3.64 24.36 -19.62
N PRO A 147 3.04 25.36 -20.30
CA PRO A 147 3.39 25.68 -21.67
C PRO A 147 4.80 26.30 -21.78
N ALA A 148 5.48 26.04 -22.91
CA ALA A 148 6.81 26.52 -23.22
C ALA A 148 7.82 26.30 -22.10
N SER A 149 7.76 25.10 -21.48
CA SER A 149 8.57 24.72 -20.34
C SER A 149 9.33 23.43 -20.61
N PHE A 150 10.40 23.21 -19.84
CA PHE A 150 11.12 21.94 -19.83
C PHE A 150 11.55 21.53 -18.44
N ILE A 151 11.77 20.20 -18.26
CA ILE A 151 12.37 19.57 -17.09
C ILE A 151 13.41 18.57 -17.58
N GLN A 152 14.62 18.65 -17.05
CA GLN A 152 15.67 17.65 -17.25
C GLN A 152 15.70 16.71 -16.05
N LEU A 153 15.34 15.45 -16.26
CA LEU A 153 15.34 14.41 -15.26
C LEU A 153 16.64 13.59 -15.32
N ARG A 154 17.33 13.54 -14.21
CA ARG A 154 18.49 12.66 -14.01
C ARG A 154 18.04 11.24 -13.72
N ALA A 155 17.03 11.07 -12.87
CA ALA A 155 16.46 9.79 -12.52
C ALA A 155 14.97 9.91 -12.18
N VAL A 156 14.26 8.82 -12.43
CA VAL A 156 12.93 8.54 -11.90
C VAL A 156 13.00 7.14 -11.27
N GLN A 157 12.80 7.06 -9.96
CA GLN A 157 12.89 5.82 -9.21
C GLN A 157 11.62 5.63 -8.39
N ALA A 158 11.08 4.42 -8.33
CA ALA A 158 10.11 4.10 -7.30
C ALA A 158 10.80 4.03 -5.94
N VAL A 159 10.12 4.47 -4.91
CA VAL A 159 10.52 4.33 -3.50
C VAL A 159 9.58 3.32 -2.88
N ALA A 160 9.95 2.05 -2.90
CA ALA A 160 9.14 0.98 -2.33
C ALA A 160 9.38 0.86 -0.82
N LEU A 161 8.31 0.89 -0.02
CA LEU A 161 8.34 0.66 1.41
C LEU A 161 7.84 -0.76 1.70
N TYR A 162 8.67 -1.57 2.36
CA TYR A 162 8.38 -2.98 2.62
C TYR A 162 9.07 -3.48 3.88
N ARG A 163 8.58 -4.58 4.46
CA ARG A 163 9.28 -5.32 5.51
C ARG A 163 10.27 -6.29 4.87
N ASP A 164 11.53 -6.23 5.28
CA ASP A 164 12.58 -7.13 4.79
C ASP A 164 12.54 -8.45 5.56
N ILE A 165 11.64 -9.33 5.16
CA ILE A 165 11.37 -10.62 5.80
C ILE A 165 11.57 -11.78 4.82
N PRO A 166 12.09 -12.94 5.29
CA PRO A 166 12.30 -14.10 4.44
C PRO A 166 10.99 -14.82 4.12
N TYR A 167 10.90 -15.41 2.93
CA TYR A 167 9.88 -16.38 2.55
C TYR A 167 10.33 -17.76 3.01
N LEU A 168 9.77 -18.27 4.08
CA LEU A 168 10.13 -19.56 4.70
C LEU A 168 9.33 -20.73 4.10
N GLY A 169 8.04 -20.48 3.82
CA GLY A 169 7.16 -21.45 3.21
C GLY A 169 7.36 -21.54 1.71
N GLN A 170 7.20 -22.73 1.16
CA GLN A 170 7.34 -23.01 -0.26
C GLN A 170 6.18 -23.89 -0.74
N PHE A 171 5.76 -23.69 -1.97
CA PHE A 171 4.77 -24.50 -2.66
C PHE A 171 5.22 -24.78 -4.09
N SER A 172 5.15 -26.05 -4.49
CA SER A 172 5.32 -26.45 -5.88
C SER A 172 4.33 -27.57 -6.18
N GLY A 173 3.31 -27.26 -6.97
CA GLY A 173 2.23 -28.19 -7.31
C GLY A 173 2.45 -28.96 -8.61
N GLY A 174 3.56 -28.70 -9.33
CA GLY A 174 3.80 -29.22 -10.67
C GLY A 174 2.96 -28.57 -11.77
N ASP A 175 2.12 -27.61 -11.41
CA ASP A 175 1.34 -26.76 -12.32
C ASP A 175 1.82 -25.30 -12.18
N ALA A 176 2.34 -24.75 -13.26
CA ALA A 176 2.90 -23.39 -13.27
C ALA A 176 1.88 -22.30 -12.91
N LEU A 177 0.59 -22.52 -13.16
CA LEU A 177 -0.47 -21.59 -12.78
C LEU A 177 -0.68 -21.60 -11.25
N LEU A 178 -0.74 -22.79 -10.64
CA LEU A 178 -0.86 -22.92 -9.19
C LEU A 178 0.36 -22.34 -8.46
N ASP A 179 1.57 -22.63 -8.95
CA ASP A 179 2.80 -22.07 -8.41
C ASP A 179 2.79 -20.53 -8.49
N ARG A 180 2.27 -20.00 -9.61
CA ARG A 180 2.11 -18.54 -9.79
C ARG A 180 1.07 -17.92 -8.87
N ILE A 181 -0.09 -18.59 -8.67
CA ILE A 181 -1.14 -18.15 -7.74
C ILE A 181 -0.57 -18.06 -6.33
N TYR A 182 0.14 -19.10 -5.88
CA TYR A 182 0.79 -19.08 -4.57
C TYR A 182 1.76 -17.90 -4.41
N ALA A 183 2.65 -17.72 -5.38
CA ALA A 183 3.65 -16.64 -5.33
C ALA A 183 3.01 -15.24 -5.31
N VAL A 184 1.96 -15.02 -6.11
CA VAL A 184 1.23 -13.73 -6.14
C VAL A 184 0.48 -13.51 -4.84
N SER A 185 -0.20 -14.53 -4.30
CA SER A 185 -0.94 -14.42 -3.03
C SER A 185 -0.01 -14.12 -1.86
N ALA A 186 1.13 -14.82 -1.77
CA ALA A 186 2.16 -14.54 -0.77
C ALA A 186 2.69 -13.10 -0.88
N TYR A 187 2.98 -12.65 -2.09
CA TYR A 187 3.45 -11.28 -2.33
C TYR A 187 2.38 -10.22 -1.98
N THR A 188 1.10 -10.49 -2.26
CA THR A 188 0.00 -9.59 -1.90
C THR A 188 -0.04 -9.36 -0.38
N VAL A 189 0.01 -10.44 0.41
CA VAL A 189 0.03 -10.32 1.88
C VAL A 189 1.32 -9.64 2.37
N HIS A 190 2.45 -9.91 1.71
CA HIS A 190 3.69 -9.21 2.06
C HIS A 190 3.56 -7.68 1.85
N LEU A 191 2.91 -7.24 0.78
CA LEU A 191 2.64 -5.82 0.55
C LEU A 191 1.74 -5.22 1.63
N ASN A 192 0.80 -5.98 2.18
CA ASN A 192 -0.13 -5.52 3.21
C ASN A 192 0.51 -5.42 4.60
N MET A 193 1.65 -6.09 4.84
CA MET A 193 2.42 -5.97 6.08
C MET A 193 3.19 -4.64 6.12
N GLN A 194 2.47 -3.55 6.36
CA GLN A 194 3.01 -2.19 6.45
C GLN A 194 3.31 -1.78 7.90
N SER A 195 2.97 -0.58 8.34
CA SER A 195 3.07 -0.18 9.76
C SER A 195 2.19 -1.05 10.66
N LEU A 196 1.08 -1.49 10.12
CA LEU A 196 0.17 -2.54 10.63
C LEU A 196 -0.15 -3.47 9.47
N LEU A 197 -0.90 -4.52 9.73
CA LEU A 197 -1.44 -5.39 8.69
C LEU A 197 -2.67 -4.71 8.09
N TRP A 198 -2.57 -4.26 6.85
CA TRP A 198 -3.60 -3.51 6.15
C TRP A 198 -4.39 -4.42 5.21
N ASP A 199 -5.66 -4.12 5.03
CA ASP A 199 -6.53 -4.74 4.04
C ASP A 199 -6.07 -4.56 2.59
N GLY A 200 -5.32 -3.50 2.33
CA GLY A 200 -4.77 -3.17 1.02
C GLY A 200 -3.84 -1.97 1.04
N ILE A 201 -2.96 -1.88 0.04
CA ILE A 201 -1.93 -0.82 -0.01
C ILE A 201 -2.38 0.44 -0.73
N LYS A 202 -3.48 0.40 -1.46
CA LYS A 202 -3.99 1.53 -2.25
C LYS A 202 -5.15 2.23 -1.58
N ARG A 203 -6.19 1.48 -1.19
CA ARG A 203 -7.40 1.99 -0.54
C ARG A 203 -7.44 1.54 0.90
N ASP A 204 -8.30 2.18 1.67
CA ASP A 204 -8.52 2.05 3.10
C ASP A 204 -7.22 2.10 3.89
N ARG A 205 -6.30 1.15 3.73
CA ARG A 205 -5.02 1.05 4.46
C ARG A 205 -5.25 1.02 5.97
N LEU A 206 -6.24 0.23 6.36
CA LEU A 206 -6.72 0.06 7.73
C LEU A 206 -6.59 -1.40 8.16
N VAL A 207 -6.67 -1.63 9.45
CA VAL A 207 -6.77 -2.98 10.01
C VAL A 207 -8.24 -3.39 10.01
N TRP A 208 -8.69 -4.05 8.94
CA TRP A 208 -9.99 -4.69 8.87
C TRP A 208 -9.87 -6.11 9.39
N ILE A 209 -10.41 -6.38 10.59
CA ILE A 209 -10.18 -7.67 11.26
C ILE A 209 -10.76 -8.88 10.51
N GLY A 210 -11.78 -8.67 9.67
CA GLY A 210 -12.33 -9.72 8.80
C GLY A 210 -11.34 -10.13 7.71
N ASP A 211 -10.64 -9.16 7.12
CA ASP A 211 -9.61 -9.39 6.11
C ASP A 211 -8.34 -10.02 6.72
N MET A 212 -8.06 -9.69 7.97
CA MET A 212 -6.87 -10.14 8.68
C MET A 212 -6.79 -11.66 8.82
N HIS A 213 -7.91 -12.40 8.88
CA HIS A 213 -7.89 -13.84 9.07
C HIS A 213 -7.19 -14.60 7.91
N PRO A 214 -7.53 -14.42 6.61
CA PRO A 214 -6.80 -15.05 5.52
C PRO A 214 -5.35 -14.56 5.41
N GLU A 215 -5.08 -13.31 5.79
CA GLU A 215 -3.72 -12.78 5.84
C GLU A 215 -2.87 -13.49 6.89
N LEU A 216 -3.40 -13.71 8.10
CA LEU A 216 -2.72 -14.47 9.15
C LEU A 216 -2.40 -15.92 8.74
N LEU A 217 -3.33 -16.59 8.04
CA LEU A 217 -3.08 -17.93 7.51
C LEU A 217 -1.92 -17.93 6.51
N THR A 218 -1.88 -16.91 5.64
CA THR A 218 -0.78 -16.72 4.68
C THR A 218 0.53 -16.39 5.39
N ILE A 219 0.52 -15.47 6.35
CA ILE A 219 1.71 -15.06 7.11
C ILE A 219 2.34 -16.29 7.78
N ARG A 220 1.56 -17.09 8.47
CA ARG A 220 2.02 -18.30 9.16
C ARG A 220 2.60 -19.33 8.20
N SER A 221 1.96 -19.49 7.04
CA SER A 221 2.37 -20.50 6.06
C SER A 221 3.63 -20.09 5.27
N VAL A 222 3.83 -18.79 5.07
CA VAL A 222 4.89 -18.28 4.18
C VAL A 222 6.02 -17.60 4.95
N PHE A 223 5.71 -16.80 5.96
CA PHE A 223 6.69 -15.90 6.60
C PHE A 223 7.00 -16.27 8.05
N GLY A 224 6.26 -17.21 8.63
CA GLY A 224 6.35 -17.52 10.06
C GLY A 224 5.66 -16.44 10.91
N HIS A 225 6.01 -16.38 12.20
CA HIS A 225 5.48 -15.35 13.09
C HIS A 225 6.00 -13.95 12.71
N GLN A 226 5.10 -12.98 12.61
CA GLN A 226 5.41 -11.59 12.32
C GLN A 226 4.74 -10.67 13.35
N ALA A 227 5.54 -9.84 14.02
CA ALA A 227 5.06 -8.95 15.08
C ALA A 227 3.97 -7.97 14.61
N VAL A 228 3.96 -7.60 13.33
CA VAL A 228 2.93 -6.73 12.75
C VAL A 228 1.52 -7.30 12.90
N ALA A 229 1.38 -8.63 12.94
CA ALA A 229 0.09 -9.30 13.20
C ALA A 229 -0.39 -9.06 14.63
N ASP A 230 0.49 -9.23 15.61
CA ASP A 230 0.20 -8.99 17.03
C ASP A 230 -0.12 -7.52 17.28
N ASP A 231 0.66 -6.62 16.69
CA ASP A 231 0.46 -5.18 16.80
C ASP A 231 -0.86 -4.73 16.18
N SER A 232 -1.33 -5.42 15.14
CA SER A 232 -2.64 -5.16 14.54
C SER A 232 -3.79 -5.60 15.46
N LEU A 233 -3.67 -6.71 16.17
CA LEU A 233 -4.63 -7.12 17.20
C LEU A 233 -4.66 -6.12 18.37
N ARG A 234 -3.48 -5.67 18.84
CA ARG A 234 -3.36 -4.60 19.83
C ARG A 234 -4.00 -3.30 19.36
N HIS A 235 -3.81 -2.97 18.09
CA HIS A 235 -4.40 -1.77 17.50
C HIS A 235 -5.93 -1.82 17.55
N ILE A 236 -6.54 -2.92 17.14
CA ILE A 236 -8.00 -3.09 17.20
C ILE A 236 -8.52 -2.95 18.63
N SER A 237 -7.89 -3.59 19.62
CA SER A 237 -8.32 -3.49 21.02
C SER A 237 -8.30 -2.06 21.56
N ARG A 238 -7.36 -1.24 21.11
CA ARG A 238 -7.21 0.17 21.53
C ARG A 238 -8.15 1.11 20.80
N THR A 239 -8.42 0.88 19.52
CA THR A 239 -9.22 1.76 18.67
C THR A 239 -10.70 1.44 18.70
N SER A 240 -11.06 0.25 19.13
CA SER A 240 -12.46 -0.21 19.29
C SER A 240 -12.71 -0.75 20.70
N PRO A 241 -12.51 0.06 21.77
CA PRO A 241 -12.67 -0.43 23.14
C PRO A 241 -14.10 -0.90 23.39
N MET A 242 -14.26 -1.94 24.21
CA MET A 242 -15.58 -2.42 24.59
C MET A 242 -16.38 -1.34 25.37
N PRO A 243 -17.70 -1.27 25.15
CA PRO A 243 -18.59 -2.16 24.38
C PRO A 243 -18.65 -1.86 22.87
N GLY A 244 -17.71 -1.09 22.33
CA GLY A 244 -17.64 -0.75 20.93
C GLY A 244 -16.97 -1.86 20.10
N TRP A 245 -17.74 -2.76 19.56
CA TRP A 245 -17.29 -3.91 18.75
C TRP A 245 -16.21 -3.57 17.70
N PRO A 246 -15.26 -4.49 17.41
CA PRO A 246 -14.25 -4.29 16.37
C PRO A 246 -14.85 -3.78 15.07
N CYS A 247 -14.30 -2.71 14.53
CA CYS A 247 -14.81 -2.04 13.32
C CYS A 247 -16.30 -1.67 13.36
N ARG A 248 -16.93 -1.64 14.57
CA ARG A 248 -18.37 -1.41 14.80
C ARG A 248 -19.28 -2.44 14.12
N MET A 249 -18.81 -3.68 13.98
CA MET A 249 -19.54 -4.77 13.33
C MET A 249 -19.50 -6.03 14.19
N THR A 250 -20.67 -6.62 14.46
CA THR A 250 -20.78 -7.82 15.29
C THR A 250 -19.99 -9.00 14.72
N PRO A 251 -20.03 -9.35 13.42
CA PRO A 251 -19.20 -10.41 12.87
C PRO A 251 -17.70 -10.19 13.03
N TYR A 252 -17.26 -8.94 13.11
CA TYR A 252 -15.84 -8.62 13.29
C TYR A 252 -15.34 -8.89 14.72
N GLY A 253 -16.25 -8.90 15.69
CA GLY A 253 -15.95 -9.46 17.03
C GLY A 253 -15.61 -10.93 16.98
N LEU A 254 -16.36 -11.71 16.19
CA LEU A 254 -16.06 -13.13 15.96
C LEU A 254 -14.70 -13.32 15.28
N TRP A 255 -14.42 -12.53 14.25
CA TRP A 255 -13.13 -12.57 13.56
C TRP A 255 -11.96 -12.21 14.49
N PHE A 256 -12.13 -11.23 15.40
CA PHE A 256 -11.11 -10.90 16.38
C PHE A 256 -10.78 -12.11 17.28
N LEU A 257 -11.81 -12.76 17.82
CA LEU A 257 -11.63 -13.93 18.68
C LEU A 257 -10.96 -15.09 17.93
N LEU A 258 -11.37 -15.33 16.67
CA LEU A 258 -10.75 -16.35 15.82
C LEU A 258 -9.29 -16.01 15.50
N CYS A 259 -8.99 -14.79 15.13
CA CYS A 259 -7.63 -14.34 14.82
C CYS A 259 -6.70 -14.48 16.05
N LEU A 260 -7.18 -14.05 17.23
CA LEU A 260 -6.42 -14.18 18.48
C LEU A 260 -6.20 -15.65 18.86
N TRP A 261 -7.24 -16.46 18.77
CA TRP A 261 -7.16 -17.90 19.03
C TRP A 261 -6.19 -18.61 18.10
N ASP A 262 -6.27 -18.31 16.81
CA ASP A 262 -5.37 -18.87 15.81
C ASP A 262 -3.92 -18.41 15.99
N GLN A 263 -3.72 -17.16 16.42
CA GLN A 263 -2.39 -16.65 16.73
C GLN A 263 -1.78 -17.42 17.91
N TYR A 264 -2.54 -17.63 18.97
CA TYR A 264 -2.12 -18.47 20.10
C TYR A 264 -1.82 -19.90 19.67
N ARG A 265 -2.71 -20.55 18.92
CA ARG A 265 -2.51 -21.93 18.45
C ARG A 265 -1.23 -22.09 17.62
N TYR A 266 -0.88 -21.09 16.85
CA TYR A 266 0.30 -21.11 16.00
C TYR A 266 1.60 -20.85 16.79
N THR A 267 1.59 -19.85 17.66
CA THR A 267 2.79 -19.39 18.37
C THR A 267 3.01 -20.06 19.71
N GLY A 268 1.93 -20.50 20.39
CA GLY A 268 1.96 -20.86 21.80
C GLY A 268 2.17 -19.67 22.75
N ASP A 269 2.08 -18.43 22.24
CA ASP A 269 2.34 -17.23 23.03
C ASP A 269 1.14 -16.85 23.89
N GLU A 270 1.21 -17.21 25.18
CA GLU A 270 0.21 -16.83 26.17
C GLU A 270 0.30 -15.34 26.56
N ALA A 271 1.42 -14.67 26.30
CA ALA A 271 1.60 -13.30 26.72
C ALA A 271 0.65 -12.35 25.98
N LEU A 272 0.50 -12.53 24.65
CA LEU A 272 -0.45 -11.75 23.86
C LEU A 272 -1.90 -11.98 24.30
N VAL A 273 -2.28 -13.22 24.56
CA VAL A 273 -3.63 -13.56 25.04
C VAL A 273 -3.91 -12.93 26.40
N SER A 274 -2.93 -12.99 27.30
CA SER A 274 -3.03 -12.39 28.63
C SER A 274 -3.07 -10.85 28.56
N GLU A 275 -2.24 -10.24 27.72
CA GLU A 275 -2.22 -8.79 27.50
C GLU A 275 -3.57 -8.26 27.01
N LEU A 276 -4.25 -9.01 26.14
CA LEU A 276 -5.52 -8.61 25.54
C LEU A 276 -6.76 -9.11 26.33
N ALA A 277 -6.56 -9.70 27.53
CA ALA A 277 -7.63 -10.33 28.29
C ALA A 277 -8.77 -9.36 28.65
N ASP A 278 -8.45 -8.13 29.02
CA ASP A 278 -9.45 -7.09 29.35
C ASP A 278 -10.31 -6.68 28.14
N TYR A 279 -9.89 -7.07 26.93
CA TYR A 279 -10.65 -6.80 25.72
C TYR A 279 -11.42 -8.03 25.23
N TRP A 280 -10.74 -9.17 25.04
CA TRP A 280 -11.38 -10.34 24.45
C TRP A 280 -12.36 -11.06 25.39
N GLN A 281 -12.15 -11.02 26.71
CA GLN A 281 -13.07 -11.68 27.65
C GLN A 281 -14.47 -11.00 27.66
N PRO A 282 -14.60 -9.69 27.82
CA PRO A 282 -15.90 -9.02 27.67
C PRO A 282 -16.52 -9.23 26.27
N LEU A 283 -15.70 -9.16 25.21
CA LEU A 283 -16.17 -9.41 23.84
C LEU A 283 -16.75 -10.82 23.69
N LEU A 284 -16.08 -11.84 24.25
CA LEU A 284 -16.56 -13.21 24.23
C LEU A 284 -17.90 -13.35 24.99
N GLN A 285 -18.05 -12.68 26.14
CA GLN A 285 -19.31 -12.71 26.89
C GLN A 285 -20.46 -12.07 26.09
N GLU A 286 -20.22 -10.94 25.43
CA GLU A 286 -21.21 -10.32 24.55
C GLU A 286 -21.59 -11.24 23.38
N VAL A 287 -20.61 -11.91 22.75
CA VAL A 287 -20.89 -12.90 21.69
C VAL A 287 -21.72 -14.07 22.22
N LEU A 288 -21.37 -14.61 23.40
CA LEU A 288 -22.10 -15.74 24.00
C LEU A 288 -23.54 -15.35 24.35
N ALA A 289 -23.79 -14.11 24.77
CA ALA A 289 -25.12 -13.61 25.05
C ALA A 289 -26.00 -13.54 23.78
N LEU A 290 -25.41 -13.45 22.59
CA LEU A 290 -26.12 -13.47 21.31
C LEU A 290 -26.39 -14.88 20.77
N VAL A 291 -25.84 -15.93 21.38
CA VAL A 291 -26.08 -17.31 20.92
C VAL A 291 -27.53 -17.72 21.21
N HIS A 292 -28.20 -18.31 20.23
CA HIS A 292 -29.55 -18.80 20.39
C HIS A 292 -29.59 -20.04 21.31
N ASP A 293 -30.53 -20.11 22.26
CA ASP A 293 -30.61 -21.18 23.26
C ASP A 293 -30.74 -22.58 22.66
N GLU A 294 -31.43 -22.70 21.53
CA GLU A 294 -31.73 -24.00 20.88
C GLU A 294 -30.93 -24.27 19.58
N LYS A 295 -30.18 -23.31 19.10
CA LYS A 295 -29.44 -23.41 17.83
C LYS A 295 -28.06 -22.77 17.95
N PRO A 296 -27.02 -23.33 17.30
CA PRO A 296 -25.69 -22.73 17.29
C PRO A 296 -25.63 -21.53 16.31
N LEU A 297 -26.55 -20.58 16.44
CA LEU A 297 -26.67 -19.37 15.62
C LEU A 297 -26.76 -18.15 16.53
N LEU A 298 -26.33 -17.03 16.01
CA LEU A 298 -26.49 -15.73 16.69
C LEU A 298 -27.87 -15.14 16.42
N ARG A 299 -28.45 -14.47 17.42
CA ARG A 299 -29.70 -13.73 17.30
C ARG A 299 -29.45 -12.39 16.61
N GLU A 300 -29.98 -12.20 15.40
CA GLU A 300 -29.79 -10.98 14.60
C GLU A 300 -30.48 -9.75 15.18
N ASP A 301 -31.63 -9.94 15.80
CA ASP A 301 -32.47 -8.88 16.38
C ASP A 301 -31.86 -8.22 17.60
N GLU A 302 -30.85 -8.83 18.21
CA GLU A 302 -30.16 -8.33 19.39
C GLU A 302 -28.75 -7.78 19.08
N TRP A 303 -28.39 -7.67 17.83
CA TRP A 303 -27.07 -7.16 17.47
C TRP A 303 -26.90 -5.68 17.84
N GLN A 304 -25.94 -5.41 18.69
CA GLN A 304 -25.63 -4.06 19.17
C GLN A 304 -24.81 -3.23 18.21
N ALA A 305 -24.16 -3.89 17.24
CA ALA A 305 -23.38 -3.28 16.17
C ALA A 305 -23.96 -3.66 14.81
N GLY A 306 -23.53 -2.98 13.75
CA GLY A 306 -24.06 -3.22 12.41
C GLY A 306 -23.91 -4.67 11.96
N PHE A 307 -24.94 -5.18 11.26
CA PHE A 307 -24.87 -6.47 10.59
C PHE A 307 -24.06 -6.32 9.31
N PHE A 308 -22.99 -7.10 9.20
CA PHE A 308 -22.18 -7.16 7.99
C PHE A 308 -21.55 -8.54 7.88
N LEU A 309 -21.97 -9.33 6.92
CA LEU A 309 -21.32 -10.61 6.58
C LEU A 309 -20.25 -10.40 5.53
N ASP A 310 -20.58 -9.69 4.46
CA ASP A 310 -19.73 -9.34 3.35
C ASP A 310 -20.42 -8.29 2.48
N TRP A 311 -19.72 -7.66 1.56
CA TRP A 311 -20.29 -6.76 0.58
C TRP A 311 -21.28 -7.53 -0.32
N PRO A 312 -22.57 -7.15 -0.34
CA PRO A 312 -23.54 -7.87 -1.14
C PRO A 312 -23.22 -7.74 -2.63
N SER A 313 -23.19 -8.83 -3.34
CA SER A 313 -23.31 -8.82 -4.79
C SER A 313 -24.67 -8.20 -5.19
N LYS A 314 -24.75 -7.55 -6.35
CA LYS A 314 -26.01 -6.96 -6.84
C LYS A 314 -27.15 -7.96 -6.71
N GLY A 315 -28.17 -7.63 -5.92
CA GLY A 315 -29.35 -8.46 -5.73
C GLY A 315 -29.42 -9.26 -4.42
N SER A 316 -28.50 -9.05 -3.49
CA SER A 316 -28.70 -9.53 -2.12
C SER A 316 -29.87 -8.80 -1.46
N PRO A 317 -30.70 -9.53 -0.67
CA PRO A 317 -31.91 -8.98 -0.04
C PRO A 317 -31.63 -7.81 0.87
#